data_f3b89a25f54edec122a159641cf585d7
#
_entry.id   f3b89a25f54edec122a159641cf585d7
#
_cell.length_a   1.000
_cell.length_b   1.000
_cell.length_c   1.000
_cell.angle_alpha   90.00
_cell.angle_beta   90.00
_cell.angle_gamma   90.00
#
_symmetry.space_group_name_H-M   'P 1'
#
loop_
_entity.id
_entity.type
_entity.pdbx_description
1 polymer ?
#
loop_
_entity_poly.entity_id
_entity_poly.type
_entity_poly.pdbx_seq_one_letter_code
_entity_poly.pdbx_strand_id
1 'polypeptide(L)'
;MSRPRRRSSASIVANPVLVGAVTTLVVVVAVFLAYNANSGLPFVPSRELNVLVSNGANLVNGNEVRSGGFRIGVVSDMTPVMLPDHKVGAKLTLRLDKKIGPIPVDSRVVVRSRSALGLKYVELDTGRSRKVFGDGA
;
A
#
# COMPACT_ATOMS: atom_id res chain seq x y z
N MET A 1 16.42 63.05 -18.99
CA MET A 1 16.59 62.11 -17.85
C MET A 1 15.39 61.21 -17.76
N SER A 2 15.44 60.01 -18.32
CA SER A 2 14.38 59.01 -18.33
C SER A 2 14.50 58.16 -17.05
N ARG A 3 13.51 58.22 -16.17
CA ARG A 3 13.42 57.37 -14.98
C ARG A 3 13.07 55.96 -15.41
N PRO A 4 13.79 54.92 -14.98
CA PRO A 4 13.41 53.56 -15.26
C PRO A 4 12.11 53.25 -14.48
N ARG A 5 11.08 52.83 -15.20
CA ARG A 5 9.87 52.24 -14.61
C ARG A 5 10.28 50.95 -13.86
N ARG A 6 10.26 51.01 -12.54
CA ARG A 6 10.27 49.81 -11.72
C ARG A 6 9.04 48.96 -12.10
N ARG A 7 9.27 47.87 -12.79
CA ARG A 7 8.29 46.82 -12.89
C ARG A 7 8.07 46.31 -11.46
N SER A 8 6.94 46.70 -10.88
CA SER A 8 6.46 46.06 -9.67
C SER A 8 6.20 44.61 -10.02
N SER A 9 7.04 43.71 -9.52
CA SER A 9 6.72 42.31 -9.48
C SER A 9 5.40 42.22 -8.72
N ALA A 10 4.28 42.01 -9.41
CA ALA A 10 3.01 41.76 -8.80
C ALA A 10 3.26 40.52 -7.92
N SER A 11 3.34 40.73 -6.62
CA SER A 11 3.55 39.69 -5.65
C SER A 11 2.41 38.67 -5.84
N ILE A 12 2.75 37.44 -6.15
CA ILE A 12 1.82 36.31 -6.28
C ILE A 12 0.94 36.22 -5.01
N VAL A 13 1.48 36.65 -3.88
CA VAL A 13 0.78 36.75 -2.57
C VAL A 13 -0.30 37.83 -2.55
N ALA A 14 -0.29 38.78 -3.46
CA ALA A 14 -1.31 39.87 -3.51
C ALA A 14 -2.65 39.44 -4.13
N ASN A 15 -2.73 38.28 -4.73
CA ASN A 15 -3.99 37.77 -5.31
C ASN A 15 -4.65 36.76 -4.35
N PRO A 16 -5.74 37.13 -3.62
CA PRO A 16 -6.38 36.26 -2.65
C PRO A 16 -6.99 35.00 -3.28
N VAL A 17 -7.41 35.09 -4.54
CA VAL A 17 -7.96 33.93 -5.27
C VAL A 17 -6.88 32.89 -5.53
N LEU A 18 -5.68 33.32 -5.95
CA LEU A 18 -4.55 32.45 -6.19
C LEU A 18 -4.08 31.77 -4.89
N VAL A 19 -3.99 32.53 -3.80
CA VAL A 19 -3.63 32.01 -2.47
C VAL A 19 -4.64 30.97 -2.00
N GLY A 20 -5.93 31.24 -2.14
CA GLY A 20 -7.00 30.31 -1.79
C GLY A 20 -6.96 29.03 -2.62
N ALA A 21 -6.72 29.13 -3.94
CA ALA A 21 -6.63 27.99 -4.84
C ALA A 21 -5.43 27.09 -4.51
N VAL A 22 -4.25 27.67 -4.26
CA VAL A 22 -3.04 26.94 -3.86
C VAL A 22 -3.22 26.26 -2.51
N THR A 23 -3.80 26.98 -1.52
CA THR A 23 -4.05 26.42 -0.20
C THR A 23 -5.02 25.23 -0.27
N THR A 24 -6.10 25.36 -1.04
CA THR A 24 -7.08 24.27 -1.24
C THR A 24 -6.42 23.08 -1.89
N LEU A 25 -5.60 23.29 -2.93
CA LEU A 25 -4.85 22.22 -3.59
C LEU A 25 -3.91 21.49 -2.62
N VAL A 26 -3.15 22.22 -1.81
CA VAL A 26 -2.25 21.63 -0.80
C VAL A 26 -3.02 20.80 0.22
N VAL A 27 -4.15 21.28 0.70
CA VAL A 27 -5.00 20.54 1.66
C VAL A 27 -5.55 19.27 1.02
N VAL A 28 -6.06 19.33 -0.20
CA VAL A 28 -6.58 18.15 -0.92
C VAL A 28 -5.49 17.11 -1.12
N VAL A 29 -4.29 17.52 -1.53
CA VAL A 29 -3.15 16.61 -1.69
C VAL A 29 -2.73 16.01 -0.35
N ALA A 30 -2.68 16.81 0.71
CA ALA A 30 -2.32 16.32 2.05
C ALA A 30 -3.33 15.28 2.57
N VAL A 31 -4.63 15.52 2.40
CA VAL A 31 -5.70 14.57 2.77
C VAL A 31 -5.58 13.29 1.94
N PHE A 32 -5.35 13.40 0.64
CA PHE A 32 -5.16 12.26 -0.25
C PHE A 32 -3.95 11.41 0.19
N LEU A 33 -2.82 12.04 0.48
CA LEU A 33 -1.61 11.35 0.95
C LEU A 33 -1.85 10.69 2.31
N ALA A 34 -2.53 11.36 3.23
CA ALA A 34 -2.88 10.81 4.54
C ALA A 34 -3.80 9.58 4.41
N TYR A 35 -4.79 9.65 3.53
CA TYR A 35 -5.69 8.53 3.27
C TYR A 35 -4.97 7.32 2.65
N ASN A 36 -4.03 7.57 1.74
CA ASN A 36 -3.25 6.52 1.09
C ASN A 36 -2.02 6.06 1.87
N ALA A 37 -1.64 6.75 2.95
CA ALA A 37 -0.44 6.41 3.73
C ALA A 37 -0.45 4.97 4.26
N ASN A 38 -1.63 4.45 4.56
CA ASN A 38 -1.81 3.08 5.06
C ASN A 38 -1.71 2.01 3.95
N SER A 39 -1.96 2.40 2.70
CA SER A 39 -1.90 1.52 1.52
C SER A 39 -0.51 1.47 0.88
N GLY A 40 0.48 2.15 1.47
CA GLY A 40 1.81 2.34 0.91
C GLY A 40 1.89 3.53 -0.05
N LEU A 41 3.09 4.00 -0.32
CA LEU A 41 3.30 5.13 -1.22
C LEU A 41 2.91 4.76 -2.66
N PRO A 42 2.08 5.58 -3.36
CA PRO A 42 1.59 5.26 -4.70
C PRO A 42 2.69 5.19 -5.77
N PHE A 43 3.88 5.70 -5.46
CA PHE A 43 5.01 5.75 -6.40
C PHE A 43 6.07 4.67 -6.17
N VAL A 44 5.89 3.80 -5.17
CA VAL A 44 6.82 2.68 -4.95
C VAL A 44 6.44 1.55 -5.89
N PRO A 45 7.39 1.05 -6.73
CA PRO A 45 7.12 -0.11 -7.56
C PRO A 45 6.73 -1.30 -6.69
N SER A 46 5.51 -1.78 -6.86
CA SER A 46 4.97 -2.90 -6.09
C SER A 46 4.42 -3.98 -7.03
N ARG A 47 4.34 -5.19 -6.50
CA ARG A 47 3.71 -6.34 -7.14
C ARG A 47 2.50 -6.74 -6.32
N GLU A 48 1.42 -7.08 -6.99
CA GLU A 48 0.24 -7.64 -6.34
C GLU A 48 0.26 -9.17 -6.42
N LEU A 49 -0.08 -9.79 -5.30
CA LEU A 49 -0.25 -11.23 -5.17
C LEU A 49 -1.56 -11.51 -4.45
N ASN A 50 -2.41 -12.32 -5.06
CA ASN A 50 -3.65 -12.76 -4.43
C ASN A 50 -3.45 -14.09 -3.71
N VAL A 51 -3.89 -14.17 -2.48
CA VAL A 51 -3.73 -15.34 -1.63
C VAL A 51 -5.07 -15.70 -1.00
N LEU A 52 -5.40 -16.98 -1.00
CA LEU A 52 -6.56 -17.51 -0.29
C LEU A 52 -6.13 -18.03 1.07
N VAL A 53 -6.78 -17.55 2.12
CA VAL A 53 -6.59 -18.04 3.49
C VAL A 53 -7.89 -18.56 4.05
N SER A 54 -7.82 -19.64 4.82
CA SER A 54 -8.98 -20.25 5.44
C SER A 54 -9.58 -19.41 6.56
N ASN A 55 -8.79 -18.53 7.15
CA ASN A 55 -9.23 -17.64 8.22
C ASN A 55 -8.49 -16.32 8.16
N GLY A 56 -9.23 -15.27 7.81
CA GLY A 56 -8.74 -13.88 7.80
C GLY A 56 -9.08 -13.09 9.07
N ALA A 57 -9.53 -13.76 10.15
CA ALA A 57 -9.98 -13.10 11.36
C ALA A 57 -8.92 -12.18 11.96
N ASN A 58 -9.33 -10.96 12.29
CA ASN A 58 -8.49 -9.89 12.84
C ASN A 58 -7.37 -9.38 11.90
N LEU A 59 -7.38 -9.75 10.62
CA LEU A 59 -6.62 -9.04 9.60
C LEU A 59 -7.42 -7.81 9.17
N VAL A 60 -6.70 -6.73 8.89
CA VAL A 60 -7.24 -5.50 8.34
C VAL A 60 -6.34 -5.00 7.20
N ASN A 61 -6.89 -4.18 6.33
CA ASN A 61 -6.10 -3.51 5.31
C ASN A 61 -5.00 -2.69 5.97
N GLY A 62 -3.78 -2.76 5.43
CA GLY A 62 -2.60 -2.13 6.00
C GLY A 62 -1.78 -3.03 6.93
N ASN A 63 -2.24 -4.24 7.29
CA ASN A 63 -1.41 -5.18 8.02
C ASN A 63 -0.13 -5.50 7.23
N GLU A 64 0.97 -5.67 7.97
CA GLU A 64 2.26 -5.94 7.36
C GLU A 64 2.31 -7.35 6.75
N VAL A 65 2.98 -7.45 5.60
CA VAL A 65 3.48 -8.71 5.06
C VAL A 65 4.96 -8.79 5.34
N ARG A 66 5.40 -9.89 5.95
CA ARG A 66 6.78 -10.11 6.35
C ARG A 66 7.33 -11.40 5.75
N SER A 67 8.62 -11.43 5.50
CA SER A 67 9.36 -12.63 5.12
C SER A 67 10.71 -12.64 5.82
N GLY A 68 11.05 -13.74 6.47
CA GLY A 68 12.30 -13.84 7.23
C GLY A 68 12.46 -12.77 8.33
N GLY A 69 11.37 -12.25 8.87
CA GLY A 69 11.39 -11.19 9.89
C GLY A 69 11.41 -9.76 9.32
N PHE A 70 11.57 -9.56 8.02
CA PHE A 70 11.59 -8.25 7.37
C PHE A 70 10.23 -7.92 6.75
N ARG A 71 9.82 -6.65 6.87
CA ARG A 71 8.63 -6.16 6.17
C ARG A 71 8.91 -6.11 4.68
N ILE A 72 8.08 -6.79 3.90
CA ILE A 72 8.19 -6.86 2.43
C ILE A 72 6.97 -6.29 1.71
N GLY A 73 5.94 -5.91 2.43
CA GLY A 73 4.72 -5.37 1.85
C GLY A 73 3.62 -5.15 2.86
N VAL A 74 2.43 -4.96 2.34
CA VAL A 74 1.20 -4.76 3.12
C VAL A 74 0.02 -5.51 2.48
N VAL A 75 -0.99 -5.82 3.30
CA VAL A 75 -2.29 -6.26 2.82
C VAL A 75 -3.03 -5.04 2.29
N SER A 76 -3.26 -4.99 0.97
CA SER A 76 -3.93 -3.84 0.33
C SER A 76 -5.44 -3.98 0.33
N ASP A 77 -5.94 -5.22 0.20
CA ASP A 77 -7.37 -5.49 0.22
C ASP A 77 -7.67 -6.88 0.78
N MET A 78 -8.88 -7.06 1.28
CA MET A 78 -9.37 -8.34 1.79
C MET A 78 -10.85 -8.50 1.48
N THR A 79 -11.19 -9.59 0.81
CA THR A 79 -12.57 -9.95 0.45
C THR A 79 -12.93 -11.34 0.96
N PRO A 80 -14.13 -11.53 1.53
CA PRO A 80 -14.61 -12.86 1.88
C PRO A 80 -14.89 -13.66 0.61
N VAL A 81 -14.48 -14.93 0.60
CA VAL A 81 -14.72 -15.85 -0.52
C VAL A 81 -15.16 -17.21 -0.02
N MET A 82 -15.93 -17.92 -0.83
CA MET A 82 -16.29 -19.31 -0.55
C MET A 82 -15.16 -20.21 -1.02
N LEU A 83 -14.61 -20.98 -0.11
CA LEU A 83 -13.58 -21.99 -0.40
C LEU A 83 -14.20 -23.26 -1.01
N PRO A 84 -13.41 -24.12 -1.67
CA PRO A 84 -13.90 -25.36 -2.27
C PRO A 84 -14.56 -26.33 -1.27
N ASP A 85 -14.23 -26.23 0.01
CA ASP A 85 -14.80 -27.01 1.12
C ASP A 85 -16.09 -26.41 1.69
N HIS A 86 -16.75 -25.48 0.98
CA HIS A 86 -17.94 -24.75 1.41
C HIS A 86 -17.77 -23.88 2.68
N LYS A 87 -16.54 -23.63 3.11
CA LYS A 87 -16.25 -22.71 4.20
C LYS A 87 -15.97 -21.30 3.69
N VAL A 88 -16.28 -20.32 4.50
CA VAL A 88 -15.93 -18.94 4.21
C VAL A 88 -14.47 -18.72 4.58
N GLY A 89 -13.67 -18.37 3.58
CA GLY A 89 -12.31 -17.92 3.76
C GLY A 89 -12.15 -16.45 3.34
N ALA A 90 -10.94 -16.01 3.24
CA ALA A 90 -10.62 -14.66 2.78
C ALA A 90 -9.61 -14.70 1.62
N LYS A 91 -9.90 -13.91 0.60
CA LYS A 91 -8.93 -13.56 -0.45
C LYS A 91 -8.20 -12.31 0.00
N LEU A 92 -6.91 -12.41 0.15
CA LEU A 92 -6.03 -11.30 0.48
C LEU A 92 -5.31 -10.82 -0.79
N THR A 93 -5.34 -9.54 -1.03
CA THR A 93 -4.48 -8.90 -2.03
C THR A 93 -3.27 -8.32 -1.31
N LEU A 94 -2.12 -8.90 -1.54
CA LEU A 94 -0.85 -8.48 -0.95
C LEU A 94 -0.14 -7.57 -1.94
N ARG A 95 0.26 -6.38 -1.47
CA ARG A 95 1.12 -5.48 -2.22
C ARG A 95 2.54 -5.63 -1.71
N LEU A 96 3.40 -6.23 -2.52
CA LEU A 96 4.76 -6.57 -2.16
C LEU A 96 5.75 -5.62 -2.85
N ASP A 97 6.86 -5.30 -2.20
CA ASP A 97 7.94 -4.52 -2.78
C ASP A 97 8.62 -5.32 -3.91
N LYS A 98 8.78 -4.71 -5.09
CA LYS A 98 9.45 -5.36 -6.23
C LYS A 98 10.91 -5.73 -5.96
N LYS A 99 11.55 -5.11 -4.97
CA LYS A 99 12.92 -5.40 -4.57
C LYS A 99 13.14 -6.82 -4.05
N ILE A 100 12.09 -7.49 -3.56
CA ILE A 100 12.18 -8.87 -3.09
C ILE A 100 12.25 -9.90 -4.21
N GLY A 101 12.13 -9.47 -5.46
CA GLY A 101 12.17 -10.36 -6.61
C GLY A 101 10.88 -11.19 -6.82
N PRO A 102 10.92 -12.14 -7.74
CA PRO A 102 9.77 -12.99 -8.06
C PRO A 102 9.47 -13.96 -6.90
N ILE A 103 8.18 -14.23 -6.68
CA ILE A 103 7.70 -15.15 -5.64
C ILE A 103 7.54 -16.55 -6.24
N PRO A 104 8.24 -17.58 -5.70
CA PRO A 104 8.09 -18.96 -6.13
C PRO A 104 6.67 -19.48 -5.93
N VAL A 105 6.20 -20.37 -6.82
CA VAL A 105 4.84 -20.94 -6.76
C VAL A 105 4.60 -21.88 -5.58
N ASP A 106 5.67 -22.38 -4.96
CA ASP A 106 5.64 -23.21 -3.75
C ASP A 106 5.75 -22.41 -2.44
N SER A 107 5.64 -21.07 -2.52
CA SER A 107 5.61 -20.21 -1.34
C SER A 107 4.34 -20.41 -0.52
N ARG A 108 4.47 -20.26 0.79
CA ARG A 108 3.36 -20.39 1.74
C ARG A 108 3.06 -19.08 2.43
N VAL A 109 1.80 -18.87 2.74
CA VAL A 109 1.34 -17.71 3.48
C VAL A 109 0.69 -18.17 4.78
N VAL A 110 1.12 -17.59 5.89
CA VAL A 110 0.59 -17.90 7.23
C VAL A 110 0.25 -16.60 7.95
N VAL A 111 -0.93 -16.54 8.55
CA VAL A 111 -1.34 -15.43 9.40
C VAL A 111 -0.83 -15.68 10.81
N ARG A 112 -0.03 -14.79 11.35
CA ARG A 112 0.55 -14.89 12.70
C ARG A 112 0.14 -13.72 13.59
N SER A 113 0.09 -13.95 14.89
CA SER A 113 -0.06 -12.90 15.89
C SER A 113 1.27 -12.18 16.12
N ARG A 114 1.21 -10.84 16.11
CA ARG A 114 2.36 -9.98 16.41
C ARG A 114 2.45 -9.63 17.89
N SER A 115 1.32 -9.57 18.58
CA SER A 115 1.27 -9.20 19.98
C SER A 115 0.11 -9.85 20.70
N ALA A 116 0.15 -9.85 22.03
CA ALA A 116 -0.95 -10.26 22.90
C ALA A 116 -2.22 -9.40 22.73
N LEU A 117 -2.09 -8.20 22.16
CA LEU A 117 -3.19 -7.28 21.87
C LEU A 117 -3.98 -7.63 20.58
N GLY A 118 -3.69 -8.78 19.98
CA GLY A 118 -4.42 -9.26 18.81
C GLY A 118 -3.97 -8.71 17.46
N LEU A 119 -2.89 -7.94 17.42
CA LEU A 119 -2.32 -7.50 16.15
C LEU A 119 -1.82 -8.69 15.34
N LYS A 120 -2.21 -8.75 14.07
CA LYS A 120 -1.83 -9.80 13.14
C LYS A 120 -0.89 -9.28 12.06
N TYR A 121 -0.13 -10.17 11.49
CA TYR A 121 0.64 -9.93 10.28
C TYR A 121 0.61 -11.17 9.39
N VAL A 122 0.92 -10.98 8.13
CA VAL A 122 1.01 -12.07 7.16
C VAL A 122 2.46 -12.44 6.98
N GLU A 123 2.82 -13.69 7.25
CA GLU A 123 4.15 -14.21 6.97
C GLU A 123 4.14 -14.92 5.62
N LEU A 124 5.00 -14.47 4.73
CA LEU A 124 5.27 -15.10 3.45
C LEU A 124 6.57 -15.91 3.57
N ASP A 125 6.44 -17.21 3.57
CA ASP A 125 7.56 -18.13 3.50
C ASP A 125 7.84 -18.45 2.03
N THR A 126 8.93 -17.90 1.52
CA THR A 126 9.30 -18.05 0.11
C THR A 126 9.81 -19.45 -0.17
N GLY A 127 9.21 -20.10 -1.17
CA GLY A 127 9.62 -21.43 -1.62
C GLY A 127 10.94 -21.44 -2.39
N ARG A 128 11.26 -22.58 -2.98
CA ARG A 128 12.50 -22.83 -3.75
C ARG A 128 12.25 -23.16 -5.22
N SER A 129 10.98 -23.13 -5.67
CA SER A 129 10.65 -23.42 -7.05
C SER A 129 11.29 -22.40 -8.01
N ARG A 130 11.70 -22.89 -9.18
CA ARG A 130 12.12 -22.02 -10.28
C ARG A 130 10.94 -21.36 -10.99
N LYS A 131 9.74 -21.94 -10.87
CA LYS A 131 8.50 -21.34 -11.34
C LYS A 131 8.07 -20.26 -10.36
N VAL A 132 7.63 -19.13 -10.87
CA VAL A 132 7.24 -17.96 -10.08
C VAL A 132 5.86 -17.49 -10.48
N PHE A 133 5.17 -16.85 -9.53
CA PHE A 133 3.91 -16.18 -9.83
C PHE A 133 4.13 -14.95 -10.71
N GLY A 134 3.20 -14.73 -11.66
CA GLY A 134 3.11 -13.46 -12.38
C GLY A 134 2.59 -12.33 -11.50
N ASP A 135 2.65 -11.10 -12.02
CA ASP A 135 2.06 -9.92 -11.37
C ASP A 135 0.53 -10.07 -11.37
N GLY A 136 -0.12 -9.86 -10.24
CA GLY A 136 -1.56 -10.01 -10.09
C GLY A 136 -2.08 -11.45 -9.98
N ALA A 137 -1.18 -12.39 -9.75
CA ALA A 137 -1.54 -13.81 -9.64
C ALA A 137 -2.39 -14.10 -8.39
#